data_bd923d3fac79126b0fe40df9151a5f73
#
_entry.id   bd923d3fac79126b0fe40df9151a5f73
#
_cell.length_a   1.000
_cell.length_b   1.000
_cell.length_c   1.000
_cell.angle_alpha   90.00
_cell.angle_beta   90.00
_cell.angle_gamma   90.00
#
_symmetry.space_group_name_H-M   'P 1'
#
loop_
_entity.id
_entity.type
_entity.pdbx_description
1 polymer ?
#
loop_
_entity_poly.entity_id
_entity_poly.type
_entity_poly.pdbx_seq_one_letter_code
_entity_poly.pdbx_strand_id
1 'polypeptide(L)'
;MPWNWQIPEWPEFRYDASKIAPLEEKFLLSSGEILGAVLHVSPSEREQLRIDLLSDEAMKTSAIEGEMLDRRSVQSSLRRQLGLSTDIYPAMPREHGVAEMMVDVYSNYAEVLTDETLFRWHSMLLSHDRNLESIGTYRRHEDAMQIVSGSYDRPTVHFEAPPSVRIQGEMDRFVDWFNKSSPDSEHPLPALTRAGLSHLYFESIHPFEDGNGRLSRALAEKSLAQNIGQPSLIALAFTIEWERKLYYDQLERHQKTLDVTTWLEWFAETVLSAQQVTLERVGFFIAKAHFYDRHRAQLNDRQAKVIERIFREGPDGFKGGLSAENYLAITRTSRATATRDLQELVERGALSRTGERRYTRYWLKLEQSSDG
;
A
#
# COMPACT_ATOMS: atom_id res chain seq x y z
N MET A 1 13.99 26.17 -15.44
CA MET A 1 15.09 25.56 -14.66
C MET A 1 15.42 24.24 -15.35
N PRO A 2 16.70 23.78 -15.33
CA PRO A 2 17.04 22.45 -15.85
C PRO A 2 16.37 21.37 -15.00
N TRP A 3 16.14 20.19 -15.58
CA TRP A 3 15.75 19.01 -14.83
C TRP A 3 16.94 18.46 -14.03
N ASN A 4 16.70 17.72 -12.95
CA ASN A 4 17.76 17.21 -12.08
C ASN A 4 18.79 16.37 -12.85
N TRP A 5 18.36 15.53 -13.80
CA TRP A 5 19.25 14.72 -14.65
C TRP A 5 20.10 15.53 -15.64
N GLN A 6 19.83 16.83 -15.82
CA GLN A 6 20.62 17.78 -16.62
C GLN A 6 21.68 18.52 -15.81
N ILE A 7 21.62 18.41 -14.47
CA ILE A 7 22.59 19.04 -13.56
C ILE A 7 23.89 18.24 -13.63
N PRO A 8 25.08 18.88 -13.74
CA PRO A 8 26.36 18.18 -13.91
C PRO A 8 26.68 17.13 -12.85
N GLU A 9 26.24 17.37 -11.61
CA GLU A 9 26.47 16.46 -10.47
C GLU A 9 25.44 15.33 -10.37
N TRP A 10 24.55 15.17 -11.32
CA TRP A 10 23.59 14.05 -11.36
C TRP A 10 24.33 12.70 -11.43
N PRO A 11 23.92 11.69 -10.61
CA PRO A 11 22.80 11.62 -9.65
C PRO A 11 23.19 11.86 -8.18
N GLU A 12 24.18 12.70 -7.90
CA GLU A 12 24.68 12.97 -6.54
C GLU A 12 23.66 13.77 -5.71
N PHE A 13 22.64 13.09 -5.19
CA PHE A 13 21.63 13.69 -4.33
C PHE A 13 22.24 14.16 -3.01
N ARG A 14 21.82 15.33 -2.55
CA ARG A 14 22.25 15.94 -1.27
C ARG A 14 21.04 16.11 -0.36
N TYR A 15 21.22 15.87 0.92
CA TYR A 15 20.19 16.05 1.94
C TYR A 15 20.79 16.29 3.31
N ASP A 16 20.02 16.94 4.19
CA ASP A 16 20.37 17.13 5.58
C ASP A 16 19.96 15.89 6.41
N ALA A 17 20.91 15.00 6.67
CA ALA A 17 20.69 13.78 7.41
C ALA A 17 20.15 14.03 8.85
N SER A 18 20.45 15.18 9.46
CA SER A 18 20.00 15.49 10.82
C SER A 18 18.47 15.66 10.91
N LYS A 19 17.83 16.04 9.80
CA LYS A 19 16.37 16.16 9.72
C LYS A 19 15.68 14.82 9.54
N ILE A 20 16.34 13.86 8.90
CA ILE A 20 15.77 12.55 8.60
C ILE A 20 16.00 11.55 9.75
N ALA A 21 17.14 11.66 10.46
CA ALA A 21 17.50 10.73 11.53
C ALA A 21 16.40 10.49 12.59
N PRO A 22 15.66 11.51 13.09
CA PRO A 22 14.57 11.27 14.05
C PRO A 22 13.39 10.49 13.45
N LEU A 23 13.18 10.59 12.12
CA LEU A 23 12.13 9.86 11.41
C LEU A 23 12.54 8.40 11.18
N GLU A 24 13.83 8.15 10.90
CA GLU A 24 14.42 6.79 10.82
C GLU A 24 14.25 6.04 12.14
N GLU A 25 14.54 6.69 13.27
CA GLU A 25 14.36 6.09 14.60
C GLU A 25 12.89 5.72 14.84
N LYS A 26 11.96 6.61 14.54
CA LYS A 26 10.51 6.33 14.64
C LYS A 26 10.10 5.17 13.75
N PHE A 27 10.61 5.12 12.53
CA PHE A 27 10.31 4.05 11.57
C PHE A 27 10.73 2.68 12.13
N LEU A 28 11.94 2.58 12.67
CA LEU A 28 12.44 1.32 13.23
C LEU A 28 11.64 0.88 14.45
N LEU A 29 11.30 1.82 15.35
CA LEU A 29 10.48 1.53 16.53
C LEU A 29 9.09 1.04 16.12
N SER A 30 8.42 1.75 15.21
CA SER A 30 7.09 1.36 14.71
C SER A 30 7.12 0.05 13.93
N SER A 31 8.19 -0.23 13.15
CA SER A 31 8.38 -1.52 12.51
C SER A 31 8.47 -2.65 13.54
N GLY A 32 9.23 -2.48 14.61
CA GLY A 32 9.33 -3.44 15.70
C GLY A 32 7.98 -3.68 16.41
N GLU A 33 7.19 -2.62 16.60
CA GLU A 33 5.84 -2.70 17.16
C GLU A 33 4.88 -3.50 16.27
N ILE A 34 4.85 -3.20 14.96
CA ILE A 34 4.04 -3.95 13.97
C ILE A 34 4.39 -5.43 14.03
N LEU A 35 5.68 -5.76 14.00
CA LEU A 35 6.16 -7.13 14.00
C LEU A 35 5.78 -7.87 15.28
N GLY A 36 5.96 -7.21 16.43
CA GLY A 36 5.53 -7.75 17.73
C GLY A 36 4.03 -7.99 17.78
N ALA A 37 3.23 -7.02 17.33
CA ALA A 37 1.78 -7.12 17.32
C ALA A 37 1.27 -8.24 16.39
N VAL A 38 1.86 -8.42 15.21
CA VAL A 38 1.50 -9.48 14.25
C VAL A 38 1.73 -10.89 14.83
N LEU A 39 2.68 -11.08 15.75
CA LEU A 39 2.90 -12.37 16.40
C LEU A 39 1.69 -12.83 17.25
N HIS A 40 0.89 -11.90 17.77
CA HIS A 40 -0.32 -12.17 18.54
C HIS A 40 -1.56 -12.43 17.70
N VAL A 41 -1.47 -12.24 16.39
CA VAL A 41 -2.56 -12.53 15.44
C VAL A 41 -2.49 -14.00 15.01
N SER A 42 -3.65 -14.69 14.94
CA SER A 42 -3.69 -16.09 14.50
C SER A 42 -3.17 -16.26 13.05
N PRO A 43 -2.64 -17.45 12.68
CA PRO A 43 -2.12 -17.68 11.32
C PRO A 43 -3.12 -17.34 10.20
N SER A 44 -4.40 -17.69 10.38
CA SER A 44 -5.46 -17.41 9.40
C SER A 44 -5.77 -15.90 9.30
N GLU A 45 -5.70 -15.18 10.41
CA GLU A 45 -5.91 -13.73 10.42
C GLU A 45 -4.71 -12.96 9.90
N ARG A 46 -3.49 -13.45 10.14
CA ARG A 46 -2.26 -12.90 9.50
C ARG A 46 -2.33 -13.02 7.99
N GLU A 47 -2.81 -14.15 7.50
CA GLU A 47 -3.01 -14.37 6.06
C GLU A 47 -4.07 -13.41 5.50
N GLN A 48 -5.19 -13.23 6.20
CA GLN A 48 -6.22 -12.28 5.78
C GLN A 48 -5.70 -10.84 5.81
N LEU A 49 -4.98 -10.43 6.85
CA LEU A 49 -4.32 -9.13 6.96
C LEU A 49 -3.38 -8.89 5.77
N ARG A 50 -2.54 -9.87 5.44
CA ARG A 50 -1.63 -9.80 4.29
C ARG A 50 -2.38 -9.59 2.98
N ILE A 51 -3.46 -10.35 2.73
CA ILE A 51 -4.28 -10.20 1.53
C ILE A 51 -4.93 -8.82 1.48
N ASP A 52 -5.44 -8.32 2.60
CA ASP A 52 -6.09 -7.02 2.66
C ASP A 52 -5.10 -5.88 2.39
N LEU A 53 -3.91 -5.93 2.99
CA LEU A 53 -2.85 -4.94 2.76
C LEU A 53 -2.35 -4.96 1.30
N LEU A 54 -1.99 -6.13 0.77
CA LEU A 54 -1.55 -6.27 -0.62
C LEU A 54 -2.66 -5.86 -1.61
N SER A 55 -3.94 -6.12 -1.28
CA SER A 55 -5.05 -5.67 -2.11
C SER A 55 -5.17 -4.15 -2.14
N ASP A 56 -5.03 -3.52 -0.99
CA ASP A 56 -5.08 -2.06 -0.90
C ASP A 56 -3.91 -1.42 -1.66
N GLU A 57 -2.69 -1.94 -1.52
CA GLU A 57 -1.53 -1.47 -2.27
C GLU A 57 -1.74 -1.63 -3.79
N ALA A 58 -2.19 -2.80 -4.25
CA ALA A 58 -2.46 -3.06 -5.67
C ALA A 58 -3.53 -2.10 -6.24
N MET A 59 -4.62 -1.91 -5.50
CA MET A 59 -5.71 -1.02 -5.92
C MET A 59 -5.28 0.45 -5.90
N LYS A 60 -4.58 0.88 -4.85
CA LYS A 60 -4.22 2.29 -4.67
C LYS A 60 -3.06 2.71 -5.57
N THR A 61 -2.06 1.84 -5.77
CA THR A 61 -0.99 2.11 -6.73
C THR A 61 -1.52 2.28 -8.16
N SER A 62 -2.56 1.53 -8.53
CA SER A 62 -3.25 1.68 -9.82
C SER A 62 -4.15 2.94 -9.86
N ALA A 63 -4.86 3.24 -8.76
CA ALA A 63 -5.71 4.43 -8.67
C ALA A 63 -4.92 5.75 -8.75
N ILE A 64 -3.69 5.79 -8.23
CA ILE A 64 -2.76 6.92 -8.39
C ILE A 64 -2.54 7.22 -9.88
N GLU A 65 -2.41 6.18 -10.71
CA GLU A 65 -2.24 6.30 -12.17
C GLU A 65 -3.58 6.45 -12.93
N GLY A 66 -4.70 6.51 -12.22
CA GLY A 66 -6.03 6.69 -12.82
C GLY A 66 -6.72 5.38 -13.22
N GLU A 67 -6.16 4.22 -12.89
CA GLU A 67 -6.76 2.91 -13.15
C GLU A 67 -7.62 2.45 -11.96
N MET A 68 -8.89 2.15 -12.24
CA MET A 68 -9.80 1.61 -11.23
C MET A 68 -9.93 0.10 -11.40
N LEU A 69 -9.55 -0.66 -10.37
CA LEU A 69 -9.56 -2.12 -10.34
C LEU A 69 -10.74 -2.66 -9.53
N ASP A 70 -11.17 -3.89 -9.84
CA ASP A 70 -12.14 -4.62 -9.03
C ASP A 70 -11.45 -5.33 -7.86
N ARG A 71 -11.83 -4.97 -6.61
CA ARG A 71 -11.23 -5.50 -5.39
C ARG A 71 -11.33 -7.02 -5.29
N ARG A 72 -12.47 -7.62 -5.71
CA ARG A 72 -12.66 -9.08 -5.63
C ARG A 72 -11.75 -9.80 -6.60
N SER A 73 -11.56 -9.24 -7.78
CA SER A 73 -10.65 -9.73 -8.81
C SER A 73 -9.19 -9.70 -8.30
N VAL A 74 -8.76 -8.58 -7.70
CA VAL A 74 -7.43 -8.44 -7.08
C VAL A 74 -7.24 -9.47 -5.95
N GLN A 75 -8.18 -9.58 -5.01
CA GLN A 75 -8.08 -10.54 -3.90
C GLN A 75 -8.06 -11.99 -4.37
N SER A 76 -8.87 -12.34 -5.38
CA SER A 76 -8.85 -13.68 -5.98
C SER A 76 -7.50 -14.00 -6.62
N SER A 77 -6.88 -13.02 -7.31
CA SER A 77 -5.57 -13.16 -7.90
C SER A 77 -4.47 -13.33 -6.85
N LEU A 78 -4.47 -12.48 -5.80
CA LEU A 78 -3.52 -12.57 -4.68
C LEU A 78 -3.59 -13.93 -3.98
N ARG A 79 -4.80 -14.43 -3.67
CA ARG A 79 -4.98 -15.75 -3.04
C ARG A 79 -4.41 -16.86 -3.90
N ARG A 80 -4.63 -16.81 -5.22
CA ARG A 80 -4.08 -17.79 -6.17
C ARG A 80 -2.56 -17.76 -6.19
N GLN A 81 -1.96 -16.58 -6.30
CA GLN A 81 -0.50 -16.40 -6.32
C GLN A 81 0.16 -16.86 -5.01
N LEU A 82 -0.52 -16.70 -3.89
CA LEU A 82 -0.05 -17.14 -2.57
C LEU A 82 -0.34 -18.63 -2.29
N GLY A 83 -0.88 -19.38 -3.26
CA GLY A 83 -1.18 -20.82 -3.10
C GLY A 83 -2.37 -21.15 -2.19
N LEU A 84 -3.23 -20.18 -1.93
CA LEU A 84 -4.41 -20.33 -1.09
C LEU A 84 -5.59 -20.86 -1.91
N SER A 85 -6.46 -21.71 -1.30
CA SER A 85 -7.65 -22.21 -1.99
C SER A 85 -8.59 -21.04 -2.35
N THR A 86 -9.16 -21.06 -3.55
CA THR A 86 -9.93 -19.95 -4.08
C THR A 86 -11.33 -20.35 -4.48
N ASP A 87 -12.31 -19.51 -4.11
CA ASP A 87 -13.50 -19.38 -4.93
C ASP A 87 -13.07 -18.75 -6.26
N ILE A 88 -13.45 -19.37 -7.38
CA ILE A 88 -13.03 -18.94 -8.71
C ILE A 88 -13.80 -17.67 -9.08
N TYR A 89 -13.25 -16.51 -8.66
CA TYR A 89 -13.69 -15.24 -9.22
C TYR A 89 -12.79 -14.92 -10.42
N PRO A 90 -13.37 -14.62 -11.61
CA PRO A 90 -12.58 -14.30 -12.79
C PRO A 90 -11.74 -13.05 -12.53
N ALA A 91 -10.42 -13.16 -12.69
CA ALA A 91 -9.53 -12.02 -12.64
C ALA A 91 -9.34 -11.46 -14.04
N MET A 92 -9.53 -10.15 -14.19
CA MET A 92 -9.15 -9.46 -15.43
C MET A 92 -7.62 -9.35 -15.51
N PRO A 93 -7.04 -9.23 -16.71
CA PRO A 93 -5.58 -9.21 -16.88
C PRO A 93 -4.86 -8.13 -16.06
N ARG A 94 -5.45 -6.95 -15.88
CA ARG A 94 -4.88 -5.85 -15.08
C ARG A 94 -4.76 -6.22 -13.60
N GLU A 95 -5.85 -6.72 -13.02
CA GLU A 95 -5.88 -7.13 -11.61
C GLU A 95 -4.96 -8.31 -11.36
N HIS A 96 -4.86 -9.22 -12.35
CA HIS A 96 -3.92 -10.34 -12.26
C HIS A 96 -2.48 -9.85 -12.24
N GLY A 97 -2.11 -8.99 -13.18
CA GLY A 97 -0.74 -8.50 -13.34
C GLY A 97 -0.24 -7.69 -12.13
N VAL A 98 -1.07 -6.76 -11.61
CA VAL A 98 -0.69 -6.00 -10.41
C VAL A 98 -0.59 -6.90 -9.17
N ALA A 99 -1.48 -7.87 -9.01
CA ALA A 99 -1.43 -8.82 -7.90
C ALA A 99 -0.18 -9.71 -7.98
N GLU A 100 0.20 -10.15 -9.17
CA GLU A 100 1.40 -10.95 -9.41
C GLU A 100 2.66 -10.15 -9.05
N MET A 101 2.76 -8.90 -9.49
CA MET A 101 3.86 -8.01 -9.12
C MET A 101 3.95 -7.80 -7.61
N MET A 102 2.82 -7.53 -6.92
CA MET A 102 2.82 -7.33 -5.47
C MET A 102 3.29 -8.57 -4.72
N VAL A 103 2.87 -9.77 -5.16
CA VAL A 103 3.33 -11.02 -4.55
C VAL A 103 4.82 -11.26 -4.81
N ASP A 104 5.32 -10.92 -6.01
CA ASP A 104 6.75 -11.05 -6.34
C ASP A 104 7.60 -10.10 -5.47
N VAL A 105 7.20 -8.83 -5.33
CA VAL A 105 7.86 -7.87 -4.42
C VAL A 105 7.88 -8.38 -2.99
N TYR A 106 6.74 -8.87 -2.51
CA TYR A 106 6.58 -9.41 -1.15
C TYR A 106 7.44 -10.64 -0.90
N SER A 107 7.49 -11.57 -1.85
CA SER A 107 8.16 -12.87 -1.69
C SER A 107 9.67 -12.80 -1.96
N ASN A 108 10.08 -11.93 -2.89
CA ASN A 108 11.44 -11.84 -3.41
C ASN A 108 12.14 -10.52 -3.03
N TYR A 109 11.68 -9.88 -1.92
CA TYR A 109 12.24 -8.59 -1.48
C TYR A 109 13.74 -8.65 -1.21
N ALA A 110 14.25 -9.78 -0.70
CA ALA A 110 15.65 -9.96 -0.33
C ALA A 110 16.61 -10.12 -1.53
N GLU A 111 16.07 -10.47 -2.71
CA GLU A 111 16.90 -10.64 -3.90
C GLU A 111 17.53 -9.32 -4.37
N VAL A 112 18.72 -9.41 -4.96
CA VAL A 112 19.35 -8.25 -5.62
C VAL A 112 18.47 -7.74 -6.75
N LEU A 113 18.47 -6.44 -6.97
CA LEU A 113 17.75 -5.82 -8.08
C LEU A 113 18.53 -6.03 -9.38
N THR A 114 17.84 -6.44 -10.44
CA THR A 114 18.39 -6.56 -11.80
C THR A 114 17.43 -5.97 -12.82
N ASP A 115 17.92 -5.71 -14.04
CA ASP A 115 17.07 -5.30 -15.17
C ASP A 115 15.98 -6.34 -15.44
N GLU A 116 16.28 -7.63 -15.33
CA GLU A 116 15.32 -8.72 -15.52
C GLU A 116 14.18 -8.65 -14.51
N THR A 117 14.46 -8.26 -13.27
CA THR A 117 13.42 -8.04 -12.25
C THR A 117 12.48 -6.90 -12.65
N LEU A 118 13.04 -5.78 -13.11
CA LEU A 118 12.25 -4.62 -13.57
C LEU A 118 11.43 -4.96 -14.83
N PHE A 119 12.03 -5.67 -15.78
CA PHE A 119 11.34 -6.12 -17.01
C PHE A 119 10.22 -7.10 -16.71
N ARG A 120 10.42 -8.01 -15.77
CA ARG A 120 9.40 -8.94 -15.30
C ARG A 120 8.25 -8.21 -14.65
N TRP A 121 8.49 -7.29 -13.73
CA TRP A 121 7.45 -6.48 -13.10
C TRP A 121 6.68 -5.63 -14.11
N HIS A 122 7.38 -4.98 -15.03
CA HIS A 122 6.76 -4.21 -16.10
C HIS A 122 5.85 -5.08 -16.99
N SER A 123 6.32 -6.29 -17.36
CA SER A 123 5.52 -7.24 -18.12
C SER A 123 4.28 -7.73 -17.36
N MET A 124 4.39 -8.00 -16.05
CA MET A 124 3.26 -8.35 -15.21
C MET A 124 2.19 -7.24 -15.24
N LEU A 125 2.60 -5.98 -15.11
CA LEU A 125 1.69 -4.85 -15.07
C LEU A 125 0.99 -4.58 -16.41
N LEU A 126 1.72 -4.67 -17.52
CA LEU A 126 1.32 -4.03 -18.79
C LEU A 126 1.22 -4.97 -20.00
N SER A 127 1.44 -6.29 -19.82
CA SER A 127 1.31 -7.26 -20.93
C SER A 127 -0.07 -7.27 -21.62
N HIS A 128 -1.07 -6.71 -20.96
CA HIS A 128 -2.42 -6.59 -21.50
C HIS A 128 -2.63 -5.33 -22.35
N ASP A 129 -1.75 -4.32 -22.26
CA ASP A 129 -1.86 -3.08 -23.02
C ASP A 129 -1.23 -3.24 -24.41
N ARG A 130 -2.06 -3.11 -25.45
CA ARG A 130 -1.66 -3.25 -26.83
C ARG A 130 -1.19 -1.96 -27.48
N ASN A 131 -1.25 -0.84 -26.76
CA ASN A 131 -0.85 0.47 -27.26
C ASN A 131 0.62 0.77 -26.99
N LEU A 132 1.26 0.02 -26.09
CA LEU A 132 2.67 0.17 -25.77
C LEU A 132 3.54 -0.61 -26.76
N GLU A 133 4.62 0.03 -27.21
CA GLU A 133 5.59 -0.58 -28.12
C GLU A 133 6.66 -1.40 -27.37
N SER A 134 7.01 -0.96 -26.14
CA SER A 134 8.11 -1.51 -25.35
C SER A 134 7.60 -2.10 -24.04
N ILE A 135 7.13 -3.37 -24.04
CA ILE A 135 6.74 -4.09 -22.83
C ILE A 135 7.87 -5.02 -22.39
N GLY A 136 8.22 -4.98 -21.09
CA GLY A 136 9.30 -5.81 -20.53
C GLY A 136 10.70 -5.41 -21.02
N THR A 137 10.86 -4.15 -21.43
CA THR A 137 12.13 -3.56 -21.83
C THR A 137 12.06 -2.05 -21.64
N TYR A 138 13.18 -1.37 -21.53
CA TYR A 138 13.24 0.09 -21.48
C TYR A 138 12.75 0.71 -22.79
N ARG A 139 12.18 1.93 -22.70
CA ARG A 139 11.72 2.71 -23.84
C ARG A 139 12.86 3.03 -24.81
N ARG A 140 12.53 3.07 -26.11
CA ARG A 140 13.51 3.27 -27.19
C ARG A 140 13.10 4.35 -28.20
N HIS A 141 11.90 4.95 -28.04
CA HIS A 141 11.43 5.99 -28.94
C HIS A 141 12.34 7.23 -28.92
N GLU A 142 12.43 7.92 -30.04
CA GLU A 142 13.28 9.12 -30.20
C GLU A 142 12.63 10.38 -29.60
N ASP A 143 11.30 10.41 -29.53
CA ASP A 143 10.55 11.52 -28.97
C ASP A 143 10.85 11.72 -27.46
N ALA A 144 10.83 12.97 -27.03
CA ALA A 144 11.03 13.30 -25.64
C ALA A 144 9.92 12.69 -24.77
N MET A 145 10.30 11.94 -23.74
CA MET A 145 9.38 11.42 -22.75
C MET A 145 9.01 12.53 -21.76
N GLN A 146 7.76 12.99 -21.83
CA GLN A 146 7.27 14.11 -21.02
C GLN A 146 6.04 13.72 -20.21
N ILE A 147 5.98 14.15 -18.96
CA ILE A 147 4.77 14.13 -18.13
C ILE A 147 4.07 15.46 -18.33
N VAL A 148 2.88 15.41 -18.92
CA VAL A 148 2.12 16.59 -19.32
C VAL A 148 0.72 16.59 -18.71
N SER A 149 0.16 17.80 -18.54
CA SER A 149 -1.26 18.02 -18.24
C SER A 149 -1.82 19.16 -19.09
N GLY A 150 -3.14 19.34 -19.06
CA GLY A 150 -3.81 20.39 -19.85
C GLY A 150 -4.38 19.89 -21.16
N SER A 151 -4.74 20.82 -22.05
CA SER A 151 -5.29 20.49 -23.36
C SER A 151 -4.17 20.16 -24.36
N TYR A 152 -4.49 19.34 -25.37
CA TYR A 152 -3.55 18.95 -26.43
C TYR A 152 -2.88 20.16 -27.12
N ASP A 153 -3.61 21.27 -27.27
CA ASP A 153 -3.10 22.50 -27.93
C ASP A 153 -2.18 23.34 -27.02
N ARG A 154 -2.21 23.14 -25.72
CA ARG A 154 -1.40 23.87 -24.74
C ARG A 154 -1.05 22.97 -23.55
N PRO A 155 -0.18 21.98 -23.76
CA PRO A 155 0.25 21.11 -22.67
C PRO A 155 1.13 21.89 -21.69
N THR A 156 0.95 21.60 -20.41
CA THR A 156 1.89 22.00 -19.36
C THR A 156 2.83 20.83 -19.12
N VAL A 157 4.13 21.02 -19.36
CA VAL A 157 5.16 20.02 -19.10
C VAL A 157 5.57 20.10 -17.65
N HIS A 158 5.30 19.06 -16.87
CA HIS A 158 5.68 18.93 -15.47
C HIS A 158 7.07 18.32 -15.30
N PHE A 159 7.41 17.40 -16.20
CA PHE A 159 8.71 16.74 -16.21
C PHE A 159 9.08 16.30 -17.63
N GLU A 160 10.38 16.35 -17.95
CA GLU A 160 10.95 15.72 -19.15
C GLU A 160 12.08 14.79 -18.71
N ALA A 161 11.95 13.53 -19.08
CA ALA A 161 12.91 12.48 -18.72
C ALA A 161 14.15 12.50 -19.65
N PRO A 162 15.27 11.84 -19.25
CA PRO A 162 16.45 11.68 -20.10
C PRO A 162 16.08 11.07 -21.47
N PRO A 163 16.78 11.41 -22.56
CA PRO A 163 16.59 10.77 -23.86
C PRO A 163 16.78 9.24 -23.80
N SER A 164 16.02 8.51 -24.61
CA SER A 164 16.03 7.03 -24.59
C SER A 164 17.43 6.42 -24.78
N VAL A 165 18.29 7.08 -25.56
CA VAL A 165 19.68 6.65 -25.76
C VAL A 165 20.52 6.62 -24.47
N ARG A 166 20.14 7.37 -23.44
CA ARG A 166 20.83 7.39 -22.13
C ARG A 166 20.28 6.37 -21.15
N ILE A 167 19.08 5.81 -21.37
CA ILE A 167 18.34 5.06 -20.36
C ILE A 167 19.12 3.86 -19.85
N GLN A 168 19.74 3.06 -20.72
CA GLN A 168 20.51 1.91 -20.26
C GLN A 168 21.62 2.33 -19.28
N GLY A 169 22.40 3.33 -19.62
CA GLY A 169 23.48 3.80 -18.72
C GLY A 169 22.98 4.47 -17.44
N GLU A 170 21.80 5.11 -17.46
CA GLU A 170 21.16 5.64 -16.24
C GLU A 170 20.68 4.48 -15.35
N MET A 171 20.10 3.45 -15.94
CA MET A 171 19.59 2.29 -15.20
C MET A 171 20.72 1.40 -14.67
N ASP A 172 21.82 1.21 -15.41
CA ASP A 172 23.00 0.53 -14.90
C ASP A 172 23.52 1.20 -13.62
N ARG A 173 23.58 2.53 -13.59
CA ARG A 173 23.98 3.30 -12.39
C ARG A 173 22.96 3.20 -11.27
N PHE A 174 21.66 3.25 -11.59
CA PHE A 174 20.60 3.11 -10.61
C PHE A 174 20.59 1.74 -9.93
N VAL A 175 20.68 0.68 -10.71
CA VAL A 175 20.69 -0.72 -10.21
C VAL A 175 21.93 -0.96 -9.35
N ASP A 176 23.10 -0.51 -9.79
CA ASP A 176 24.34 -0.59 -9.01
C ASP A 176 24.21 0.17 -7.67
N TRP A 177 23.72 1.41 -7.71
CA TRP A 177 23.46 2.22 -6.52
C TRP A 177 22.46 1.55 -5.57
N PHE A 178 21.34 1.03 -6.10
CA PHE A 178 20.30 0.37 -5.30
C PHE A 178 20.87 -0.84 -4.54
N ASN A 179 21.68 -1.64 -5.20
CA ASN A 179 22.28 -2.82 -4.58
C ASN A 179 23.39 -2.44 -3.59
N LYS A 180 24.25 -1.47 -3.91
CA LYS A 180 25.36 -1.01 -3.04
C LYS A 180 24.90 -0.20 -1.83
N SER A 181 23.66 0.28 -1.82
CA SER A 181 23.06 1.00 -0.69
C SER A 181 22.19 0.09 0.20
N SER A 182 22.12 -1.22 -0.08
CA SER A 182 21.34 -2.17 0.72
C SER A 182 21.94 -2.37 2.12
N PRO A 183 21.19 -2.87 3.11
CA PRO A 183 21.64 -2.97 4.50
C PRO A 183 22.95 -3.74 4.71
N ASP A 184 23.14 -4.81 3.93
CA ASP A 184 24.31 -5.71 4.03
C ASP A 184 25.41 -5.38 3.03
N SER A 185 25.39 -4.18 2.43
CA SER A 185 26.33 -3.75 1.38
C SER A 185 27.46 -2.87 1.92
N GLU A 186 28.34 -2.43 1.02
CA GLU A 186 29.50 -1.58 1.35
C GLU A 186 29.12 -0.16 1.82
N HIS A 187 27.97 0.38 1.35
CA HIS A 187 27.53 1.74 1.61
C HIS A 187 26.05 1.78 2.04
N PRO A 188 25.68 1.15 3.15
CA PRO A 188 24.30 1.04 3.55
C PRO A 188 23.69 2.41 3.86
N LEU A 189 22.49 2.65 3.34
CA LEU A 189 21.69 3.81 3.67
C LEU A 189 20.59 3.45 4.68
N PRO A 190 20.19 4.41 5.53
CA PRO A 190 19.02 4.25 6.40
C PRO A 190 17.76 3.96 5.58
N ALA A 191 16.78 3.30 6.21
CA ALA A 191 15.62 2.71 5.54
C ALA A 191 14.77 3.70 4.73
N LEU A 192 14.34 4.79 5.38
CA LEU A 192 13.50 5.81 4.76
C LEU A 192 14.26 6.61 3.71
N THR A 193 15.51 6.93 4.01
CA THR A 193 16.42 7.64 3.11
C THR A 193 16.61 6.84 1.81
N ARG A 194 16.94 5.55 1.92
CA ARG A 194 17.14 4.67 0.77
C ARG A 194 15.86 4.51 -0.04
N ALA A 195 14.73 4.27 0.61
CA ALA A 195 13.46 4.10 -0.05
C ALA A 195 13.01 5.38 -0.78
N GLY A 196 13.12 6.54 -0.12
CA GLY A 196 12.78 7.83 -0.73
C GLY A 196 13.68 8.21 -1.89
N LEU A 197 14.99 7.96 -1.77
CA LEU A 197 15.94 8.18 -2.87
C LEU A 197 15.67 7.23 -4.03
N SER A 198 15.43 5.93 -3.78
CA SER A 198 15.16 4.97 -4.85
C SER A 198 13.92 5.36 -5.65
N HIS A 199 12.87 5.83 -4.96
CA HIS A 199 11.65 6.30 -5.58
C HIS A 199 11.90 7.51 -6.49
N LEU A 200 12.50 8.58 -5.96
CA LEU A 200 12.76 9.81 -6.72
C LEU A 200 13.75 9.59 -7.87
N TYR A 201 14.81 8.80 -7.64
CA TYR A 201 15.81 8.51 -8.64
C TYR A 201 15.19 7.77 -9.83
N PHE A 202 14.43 6.70 -9.57
CA PHE A 202 13.74 5.95 -10.62
C PHE A 202 12.73 6.80 -11.39
N GLU A 203 11.93 7.62 -10.68
CA GLU A 203 11.00 8.58 -11.31
C GLU A 203 11.70 9.63 -12.14
N SER A 204 12.93 10.01 -11.78
CA SER A 204 13.72 10.98 -12.55
C SER A 204 14.40 10.37 -13.79
N ILE A 205 14.63 9.07 -13.82
CA ILE A 205 15.07 8.36 -15.03
C ILE A 205 13.89 8.09 -15.96
N HIS A 206 12.77 7.67 -15.39
CA HIS A 206 11.52 7.35 -16.09
C HIS A 206 11.74 6.38 -17.25
N PRO A 207 12.25 5.15 -16.97
CA PRO A 207 12.84 4.30 -18.00
C PRO A 207 11.86 3.58 -18.92
N PHE A 208 10.57 3.53 -18.59
CA PHE A 208 9.54 2.84 -19.35
C PHE A 208 8.57 3.82 -20.03
N GLU A 209 7.82 3.33 -21.02
CA GLU A 209 6.76 4.13 -21.68
C GLU A 209 5.58 4.41 -20.74
N ASP A 210 5.24 3.44 -19.87
CA ASP A 210 4.22 3.55 -18.82
C ASP A 210 4.64 2.68 -17.61
N GLY A 211 3.92 2.78 -16.49
CA GLY A 211 4.13 1.97 -15.30
C GLY A 211 5.25 2.43 -14.38
N ASN A 212 5.96 3.52 -14.69
CA ASN A 212 7.07 4.00 -13.85
C ASN A 212 6.64 4.28 -12.42
N GLY A 213 5.51 4.94 -12.19
CA GLY A 213 5.00 5.23 -10.85
C GLY A 213 4.69 3.96 -10.04
N ARG A 214 4.10 2.94 -10.66
CA ARG A 214 3.84 1.65 -9.99
C ARG A 214 5.14 0.93 -9.64
N LEU A 215 6.12 0.96 -10.52
CA LEU A 215 7.44 0.35 -10.30
C LEU A 215 8.27 1.11 -9.26
N SER A 216 8.23 2.44 -9.24
CA SER A 216 8.95 3.26 -8.25
C SER A 216 8.42 3.01 -6.83
N ARG A 217 7.10 2.87 -6.66
CA ARG A 217 6.50 2.49 -5.39
C ARG A 217 6.86 1.06 -4.99
N ALA A 218 6.87 0.10 -5.93
CA ALA A 218 7.33 -1.26 -5.69
C ALA A 218 8.82 -1.34 -5.28
N LEU A 219 9.68 -0.51 -5.87
CA LEU A 219 11.08 -0.36 -5.48
C LEU A 219 11.24 0.23 -4.08
N ALA A 220 10.43 1.22 -3.72
CA ALA A 220 10.42 1.76 -2.37
C ALA A 220 10.01 0.70 -1.33
N GLU A 221 8.95 -0.08 -1.61
CA GLU A 221 8.52 -1.21 -0.78
C GLU A 221 9.61 -2.28 -0.64
N LYS A 222 10.26 -2.68 -1.76
CA LYS A 222 11.38 -3.62 -1.74
C LYS A 222 12.53 -3.09 -0.87
N SER A 223 12.86 -1.80 -1.00
CA SER A 223 13.89 -1.14 -0.21
C SER A 223 13.59 -1.19 1.29
N LEU A 224 12.35 -0.82 1.68
CA LEU A 224 11.90 -0.87 3.08
C LEU A 224 11.95 -2.31 3.62
N ALA A 225 11.46 -3.29 2.86
CA ALA A 225 11.46 -4.69 3.24
C ALA A 225 12.89 -5.23 3.45
N GLN A 226 13.84 -4.88 2.59
CA GLN A 226 15.25 -5.23 2.76
C GLN A 226 15.83 -4.65 4.06
N ASN A 227 15.51 -3.39 4.39
CA ASN A 227 16.00 -2.75 5.62
C ASN A 227 15.36 -3.33 6.90
N ILE A 228 14.10 -3.79 6.84
CA ILE A 228 13.42 -4.44 7.96
C ILE A 228 13.86 -5.93 8.09
N GLY A 229 14.37 -6.54 7.03
CA GLY A 229 14.72 -7.95 6.95
C GLY A 229 13.54 -8.90 6.77
N GLN A 230 12.37 -8.36 6.42
CA GLN A 230 11.16 -9.13 6.13
C GLN A 230 10.20 -8.30 5.27
N PRO A 231 9.20 -8.93 4.61
CA PRO A 231 8.26 -8.22 3.77
C PRO A 231 7.62 -7.05 4.49
N SER A 232 7.64 -5.89 3.86
CA SER A 232 6.93 -4.71 4.34
C SER A 232 5.42 -4.95 4.29
N LEU A 233 4.73 -4.69 5.38
CA LEU A 233 3.27 -4.67 5.48
C LEU A 233 2.80 -3.22 5.65
N ILE A 234 3.35 -2.33 4.83
CA ILE A 234 3.09 -0.88 4.90
C ILE A 234 2.07 -0.51 3.82
N ALA A 235 1.08 0.30 4.17
CA ALA A 235 0.06 0.77 3.24
C ALA A 235 0.55 2.05 2.50
N LEU A 236 1.69 1.99 1.80
CA LEU A 236 2.36 3.14 1.21
C LEU A 236 1.52 3.81 0.10
N ALA A 237 1.09 3.04 -0.89
CA ALA A 237 0.28 3.58 -1.98
C ALA A 237 -1.09 4.07 -1.49
N PHE A 238 -1.65 3.43 -0.44
CA PHE A 238 -2.88 3.90 0.21
C PHE A 238 -2.70 5.31 0.78
N THR A 239 -1.59 5.57 1.44
CA THR A 239 -1.29 6.88 2.06
C THR A 239 -0.96 7.93 1.01
N ILE A 240 -0.18 7.57 -0.02
CA ILE A 240 0.14 8.47 -1.15
C ILE A 240 -1.13 8.89 -1.91
N GLU A 241 -2.06 7.96 -2.16
CA GLU A 241 -3.29 8.26 -2.90
C GLU A 241 -4.16 9.27 -2.17
N TRP A 242 -4.15 9.26 -0.84
CA TRP A 242 -4.90 10.21 -0.03
C TRP A 242 -4.41 11.66 -0.22
N GLU A 243 -3.08 11.84 -0.43
CA GLU A 243 -2.45 13.12 -0.69
C GLU A 243 -1.89 13.22 -2.13
N ARG A 244 -2.56 12.57 -3.09
CA ARG A 244 -2.11 12.40 -4.48
C ARG A 244 -1.60 13.70 -5.12
N LYS A 245 -2.29 14.83 -4.87
CA LYS A 245 -1.86 16.12 -5.42
C LYS A 245 -0.51 16.55 -4.83
N LEU A 246 -0.35 16.45 -3.51
CA LEU A 246 0.91 16.80 -2.83
C LEU A 246 2.05 15.91 -3.32
N TYR A 247 1.81 14.62 -3.52
CA TYR A 247 2.78 13.69 -4.08
C TYR A 247 3.33 14.17 -5.44
N TYR A 248 2.46 14.53 -6.38
CA TYR A 248 2.90 15.04 -7.69
C TYR A 248 3.60 16.41 -7.57
N ASP A 249 3.13 17.29 -6.70
CA ASP A 249 3.78 18.58 -6.42
C ASP A 249 5.22 18.38 -5.86
N GLN A 250 5.41 17.36 -5.00
CA GLN A 250 6.72 17.00 -4.46
C GLN A 250 7.65 16.41 -5.54
N LEU A 251 7.16 15.52 -6.39
CA LEU A 251 7.94 15.00 -7.52
C LEU A 251 8.38 16.12 -8.45
N GLU A 252 7.44 16.97 -8.95
CA GLU A 252 7.74 18.05 -9.86
C GLU A 252 8.79 19.01 -9.29
N ARG A 253 8.71 19.31 -7.99
CA ARG A 253 9.68 20.19 -7.30
C ARG A 253 11.07 19.58 -7.27
N HIS A 254 11.19 18.29 -6.89
CA HIS A 254 12.49 17.67 -6.65
C HIS A 254 13.12 17.05 -7.90
N GLN A 255 12.38 16.97 -8.99
CA GLN A 255 12.92 16.69 -10.33
C GLN A 255 13.63 17.90 -10.97
N LYS A 256 13.77 19.02 -10.23
CA LYS A 256 14.45 20.27 -10.66
C LYS A 256 15.65 20.63 -9.78
N THR A 257 16.03 19.77 -8.83
CA THR A 257 17.13 20.00 -7.88
C THR A 257 17.80 18.70 -7.48
N LEU A 258 19.04 18.79 -6.97
CA LEU A 258 19.72 17.66 -6.31
C LEU A 258 19.67 17.77 -4.77
N ASP A 259 19.19 18.88 -4.20
CA ASP A 259 18.85 18.94 -2.78
C ASP A 259 17.45 18.34 -2.59
N VAL A 260 17.42 17.18 -1.94
CA VAL A 260 16.21 16.38 -1.75
C VAL A 260 15.77 16.27 -0.28
N THR A 261 16.27 17.17 0.57
CA THR A 261 15.96 17.16 2.01
C THR A 261 14.46 17.15 2.26
N THR A 262 13.72 18.10 1.66
CA THR A 262 12.27 18.21 1.90
C THR A 262 11.45 17.11 1.21
N TRP A 263 11.99 16.47 0.17
CA TRP A 263 11.41 15.24 -0.39
C TRP A 263 11.50 14.11 0.61
N LEU A 264 12.68 13.89 1.20
CA LEU A 264 12.89 12.81 2.16
C LEU A 264 12.11 13.04 3.45
N GLU A 265 11.98 14.28 3.94
CA GLU A 265 11.11 14.62 5.08
C GLU A 265 9.66 14.20 4.77
N TRP A 266 9.10 14.65 3.65
CA TRP A 266 7.74 14.31 3.23
C TRP A 266 7.55 12.80 3.03
N PHE A 267 8.48 12.14 2.33
CA PHE A 267 8.40 10.70 2.06
C PHE A 267 8.45 9.89 3.35
N ALA A 268 9.33 10.26 4.28
CA ALA A 268 9.45 9.62 5.58
C ALA A 268 8.16 9.77 6.40
N GLU A 269 7.56 10.96 6.46
CA GLU A 269 6.28 11.20 7.13
C GLU A 269 5.16 10.38 6.49
N THR A 270 5.14 10.25 5.17
CA THR A 270 4.18 9.41 4.44
C THR A 270 4.33 7.93 4.81
N VAL A 271 5.55 7.41 4.90
CA VAL A 271 5.81 6.02 5.34
C VAL A 271 5.40 5.80 6.78
N LEU A 272 5.70 6.74 7.69
CA LEU A 272 5.26 6.65 9.09
C LEU A 272 3.73 6.65 9.22
N SER A 273 3.05 7.48 8.44
CA SER A 273 1.58 7.48 8.39
C SER A 273 1.04 6.15 7.87
N ALA A 274 1.70 5.55 6.88
CA ALA A 274 1.34 4.23 6.36
C ALA A 274 1.56 3.10 7.39
N GLN A 275 2.61 3.19 8.22
CA GLN A 275 2.81 2.28 9.35
C GLN A 275 1.68 2.40 10.39
N GLN A 276 1.23 3.62 10.69
CA GLN A 276 0.13 3.85 11.60
C GLN A 276 -1.17 3.19 11.11
N VAL A 277 -1.49 3.30 9.83
CA VAL A 277 -2.63 2.59 9.21
C VAL A 277 -2.49 1.08 9.37
N THR A 278 -1.29 0.54 9.22
CA THR A 278 -1.04 -0.90 9.41
C THR A 278 -1.23 -1.31 10.88
N LEU A 279 -0.72 -0.54 11.85
CA LEU A 279 -0.92 -0.79 13.28
C LEU A 279 -2.39 -0.81 13.66
N GLU A 280 -3.18 0.13 13.17
CA GLU A 280 -4.63 0.17 13.40
C GLU A 280 -5.34 -1.08 12.87
N ARG A 281 -4.92 -1.59 11.72
CA ARG A 281 -5.45 -2.84 11.16
C ARG A 281 -5.06 -4.06 11.98
N VAL A 282 -3.80 -4.16 12.38
CA VAL A 282 -3.32 -5.24 13.28
C VAL A 282 -4.09 -5.20 14.59
N GLY A 283 -4.21 -4.03 15.20
CA GLY A 283 -5.00 -3.82 16.42
C GLY A 283 -6.46 -4.28 16.29
N PHE A 284 -7.08 -4.00 15.14
CA PHE A 284 -8.44 -4.48 14.84
C PHE A 284 -8.54 -6.02 14.82
N PHE A 285 -7.57 -6.72 14.22
CA PHE A 285 -7.56 -8.19 14.21
C PHE A 285 -7.34 -8.77 15.62
N ILE A 286 -6.46 -8.15 16.42
CA ILE A 286 -6.26 -8.54 17.82
C ILE A 286 -7.54 -8.32 18.63
N ALA A 287 -8.16 -7.15 18.50
CA ALA A 287 -9.43 -6.82 19.18
C ALA A 287 -10.56 -7.76 18.77
N LYS A 288 -10.60 -8.17 17.50
CA LYS A 288 -11.54 -9.19 17.00
C LYS A 288 -11.32 -10.55 17.67
N ALA A 289 -10.07 -11.00 17.78
CA ALA A 289 -9.74 -12.27 18.46
C ALA A 289 -10.22 -12.22 19.93
N HIS A 290 -9.86 -11.18 20.68
CA HIS A 290 -10.29 -10.99 22.07
C HIS A 290 -11.81 -10.91 22.22
N PHE A 291 -12.49 -10.28 21.26
CA PHE A 291 -13.96 -10.24 21.23
C PHE A 291 -14.56 -11.65 21.12
N TYR A 292 -14.07 -12.47 20.21
CA TYR A 292 -14.57 -13.84 20.04
C TYR A 292 -14.22 -14.74 21.22
N ASP A 293 -13.04 -14.61 21.82
CA ASP A 293 -12.66 -15.35 23.03
C ASP A 293 -13.66 -15.10 24.18
N ARG A 294 -14.09 -13.83 24.33
CA ARG A 294 -15.02 -13.43 25.39
C ARG A 294 -16.48 -13.79 25.11
N HIS A 295 -16.93 -13.61 23.89
CA HIS A 295 -18.37 -13.62 23.58
C HIS A 295 -18.84 -14.83 22.80
N ARG A 296 -17.97 -15.57 22.08
CA ARG A 296 -18.34 -16.63 21.12
C ARG A 296 -19.29 -17.67 21.72
N ALA A 297 -19.01 -18.16 22.92
CA ALA A 297 -19.82 -19.18 23.59
C ALA A 297 -21.22 -18.68 24.03
N GLN A 298 -21.43 -17.37 24.04
CA GLN A 298 -22.67 -16.73 24.46
C GLN A 298 -23.54 -16.26 23.28
N LEU A 299 -23.02 -16.31 22.05
CA LEU A 299 -23.74 -15.88 20.86
C LEU A 299 -24.64 -16.99 20.33
N ASN A 300 -25.91 -16.69 20.06
CA ASN A 300 -26.73 -17.55 19.23
C ASN A 300 -26.38 -17.40 17.74
N ASP A 301 -26.85 -18.31 16.86
CA ASP A 301 -26.50 -18.34 15.43
C ASP A 301 -26.79 -17.01 14.71
N ARG A 302 -27.89 -16.34 15.05
CA ARG A 302 -28.26 -15.03 14.44
C ARG A 302 -27.32 -13.94 14.89
N GLN A 303 -27.02 -13.89 16.19
CA GLN A 303 -26.08 -12.94 16.78
C GLN A 303 -24.68 -13.15 16.19
N ALA A 304 -24.21 -14.39 16.13
CA ALA A 304 -22.92 -14.73 15.53
C ALA A 304 -22.82 -14.26 14.07
N LYS A 305 -23.86 -14.52 13.25
CA LYS A 305 -23.92 -14.07 11.85
C LYS A 305 -23.85 -12.56 11.70
N VAL A 306 -24.50 -11.80 12.58
CA VAL A 306 -24.46 -10.33 12.54
C VAL A 306 -23.11 -9.81 13.00
N ILE A 307 -22.55 -10.34 14.07
CA ILE A 307 -21.21 -9.97 14.55
C ILE A 307 -20.15 -10.25 13.49
N GLU A 308 -20.18 -11.43 12.86
CA GLU A 308 -19.29 -11.76 11.74
C GLU A 308 -19.44 -10.75 10.58
N ARG A 309 -20.69 -10.37 10.28
CA ARG A 309 -20.94 -9.39 9.21
C ARG A 309 -20.40 -8.00 9.55
N ILE A 310 -20.47 -7.56 10.83
CA ILE A 310 -19.88 -6.29 11.26
C ILE A 310 -18.36 -6.33 11.12
N PHE A 311 -17.71 -7.41 11.58
CA PHE A 311 -16.26 -7.56 11.43
C PHE A 311 -15.80 -7.61 9.97
N ARG A 312 -16.64 -8.13 9.06
CA ARG A 312 -16.36 -8.15 7.62
C ARG A 312 -16.41 -6.76 6.97
N GLU A 313 -17.10 -5.79 7.58
CA GLU A 313 -17.06 -4.38 7.12
C GLU A 313 -15.74 -3.67 7.47
N GLY A 314 -14.91 -4.28 8.33
CA GLY A 314 -13.62 -3.73 8.76
C GLY A 314 -13.70 -2.87 10.03
N PRO A 315 -12.61 -2.10 10.34
CA PRO A 315 -12.49 -1.32 11.57
C PRO A 315 -13.65 -0.33 11.79
N ASP A 316 -14.13 0.31 10.73
CA ASP A 316 -15.22 1.29 10.79
C ASP A 316 -16.61 0.65 10.94
N GLY A 317 -16.72 -0.66 10.76
CA GLY A 317 -17.98 -1.38 10.80
C GLY A 317 -18.99 -0.90 9.75
N PHE A 318 -20.27 -0.96 10.06
CA PHE A 318 -21.31 -0.40 9.19
C PHE A 318 -21.24 1.14 9.18
N LYS A 319 -21.23 1.74 8.01
CA LYS A 319 -21.30 3.20 7.86
C LYS A 319 -22.53 3.75 8.58
N GLY A 320 -22.30 4.54 9.64
CA GLY A 320 -23.36 5.06 10.50
C GLY A 320 -23.89 4.06 11.55
N GLY A 321 -23.19 2.93 11.78
CA GLY A 321 -23.53 1.92 12.77
C GLY A 321 -24.56 0.88 12.29
N LEU A 322 -24.61 -0.29 12.95
CA LEU A 322 -25.61 -1.31 12.69
C LEU A 322 -27.00 -0.82 13.12
N SER A 323 -27.99 -0.90 12.24
CA SER A 323 -29.39 -0.64 12.55
C SER A 323 -30.18 -1.93 12.79
N ALA A 324 -31.38 -1.83 13.39
CA ALA A 324 -32.28 -2.97 13.48
C ALA A 324 -32.71 -3.50 12.09
N GLU A 325 -32.83 -2.61 11.10
CA GLU A 325 -33.13 -2.99 9.71
C GLU A 325 -31.98 -3.81 9.10
N ASN A 326 -30.71 -3.45 9.34
CA ASN A 326 -29.55 -4.25 8.92
C ASN A 326 -29.60 -5.63 9.58
N TYR A 327 -29.91 -5.70 10.90
CA TYR A 327 -30.06 -6.96 11.61
C TYR A 327 -31.12 -7.87 10.97
N LEU A 328 -32.29 -7.32 10.65
CA LEU A 328 -33.38 -8.03 9.98
C LEU A 328 -32.96 -8.54 8.60
N ALA A 329 -32.29 -7.69 7.82
CA ALA A 329 -31.83 -8.06 6.48
C ALA A 329 -30.80 -9.21 6.51
N ILE A 330 -29.89 -9.21 7.50
CA ILE A 330 -28.84 -10.23 7.66
C ILE A 330 -29.45 -11.56 8.15
N THR A 331 -30.36 -11.51 9.15
CA THR A 331 -30.84 -12.70 9.87
C THR A 331 -32.17 -13.24 9.38
N ARG A 332 -32.94 -12.45 8.61
CA ARG A 332 -34.30 -12.77 8.14
C ARG A 332 -35.25 -13.19 9.27
N THR A 333 -35.11 -12.52 10.44
CA THR A 333 -35.92 -12.80 11.63
C THR A 333 -37.06 -11.78 11.82
N SER A 334 -37.91 -11.94 12.86
CA SER A 334 -38.93 -10.96 13.22
C SER A 334 -38.34 -9.73 13.92
N ARG A 335 -39.03 -8.57 13.85
CA ARG A 335 -38.62 -7.36 14.53
C ARG A 335 -38.50 -7.53 16.06
N ALA A 336 -39.45 -8.28 16.67
CA ALA A 336 -39.36 -8.55 18.10
C ALA A 336 -38.12 -9.37 18.47
N THR A 337 -37.77 -10.39 17.66
CA THR A 337 -36.59 -11.19 17.88
C THR A 337 -35.30 -10.36 17.67
N ALA A 338 -35.25 -9.51 16.63
CA ALA A 338 -34.11 -8.63 16.39
C ALA A 338 -33.88 -7.65 17.55
N THR A 339 -34.97 -7.06 18.09
CA THR A 339 -34.87 -6.15 19.22
C THR A 339 -34.31 -6.87 20.46
N ARG A 340 -34.79 -8.09 20.74
CA ARG A 340 -34.30 -8.87 21.88
C ARG A 340 -32.85 -9.27 21.70
N ASP A 341 -32.47 -9.81 20.53
CA ASP A 341 -31.10 -10.23 20.24
C ASP A 341 -30.11 -9.05 20.36
N LEU A 342 -30.47 -7.86 19.85
CA LEU A 342 -29.66 -6.66 19.96
C LEU A 342 -29.55 -6.14 21.40
N GLN A 343 -30.65 -6.23 22.18
CA GLN A 343 -30.63 -5.85 23.58
C GLN A 343 -29.71 -6.78 24.39
N GLU A 344 -29.82 -8.10 24.19
CA GLU A 344 -28.95 -9.08 24.82
C GLU A 344 -27.46 -8.81 24.49
N LEU A 345 -27.13 -8.49 23.23
CA LEU A 345 -25.75 -8.15 22.86
C LEU A 345 -25.23 -6.90 23.58
N VAL A 346 -26.08 -5.92 23.82
CA VAL A 346 -25.72 -4.72 24.60
C VAL A 346 -25.54 -5.06 26.08
N GLU A 347 -26.46 -5.83 26.68
CA GLU A 347 -26.40 -6.26 28.08
C GLU A 347 -25.13 -7.09 28.37
N ARG A 348 -24.72 -7.93 27.44
CA ARG A 348 -23.49 -8.74 27.51
C ARG A 348 -22.21 -7.94 27.21
N GLY A 349 -22.34 -6.67 26.85
CA GLY A 349 -21.21 -5.82 26.52
C GLY A 349 -20.55 -6.12 25.18
N ALA A 350 -21.18 -6.92 24.29
CA ALA A 350 -20.69 -7.19 22.92
C ALA A 350 -20.93 -6.00 21.98
N LEU A 351 -22.02 -5.26 22.19
CA LEU A 351 -22.32 -4.04 21.45
C LEU A 351 -22.53 -2.86 22.41
N SER A 352 -22.22 -1.67 21.94
CA SER A 352 -22.70 -0.41 22.52
C SER A 352 -23.85 0.14 21.69
N ARG A 353 -24.75 0.89 22.36
CA ARG A 353 -25.91 1.48 21.75
C ARG A 353 -25.83 2.99 21.79
N THR A 354 -26.14 3.66 20.65
CA THR A 354 -26.26 5.10 20.55
C THR A 354 -27.58 5.50 19.90
N GLY A 355 -28.04 6.71 20.16
CA GLY A 355 -29.30 7.23 19.63
C GLY A 355 -30.56 6.61 20.25
N GLU A 356 -31.71 7.09 19.78
CA GLU A 356 -33.03 6.66 20.28
C GLU A 356 -33.99 6.34 19.13
N ARG A 357 -34.96 5.46 19.39
CA ARG A 357 -36.03 5.06 18.45
C ARG A 357 -35.47 4.66 17.07
N ARG A 358 -35.92 5.30 15.98
CA ARG A 358 -35.46 5.02 14.61
C ARG A 358 -34.00 5.40 14.34
N TYR A 359 -33.40 6.20 15.19
CA TYR A 359 -31.99 6.61 15.09
C TYR A 359 -31.07 5.76 15.94
N THR A 360 -31.56 4.70 16.59
CA THR A 360 -30.74 3.77 17.36
C THR A 360 -29.73 3.08 16.45
N ARG A 361 -28.46 3.08 16.86
CA ARG A 361 -27.35 2.41 16.20
C ARG A 361 -26.56 1.59 17.20
N TYR A 362 -25.97 0.51 16.71
CA TYR A 362 -25.19 -0.43 17.50
C TYR A 362 -23.79 -0.51 16.92
N TRP A 363 -22.78 -0.55 17.80
CA TRP A 363 -21.38 -0.58 17.46
C TRP A 363 -20.71 -1.71 18.22
N LEU A 364 -19.67 -2.37 17.63
CA LEU A 364 -18.85 -3.31 18.37
C LEU A 364 -18.21 -2.59 19.56
N LYS A 365 -18.27 -3.22 20.73
CA LYS A 365 -17.54 -2.76 21.90
C LYS A 365 -16.21 -3.49 21.94
N LEU A 366 -15.27 -3.01 21.13
CA LEU A 366 -13.89 -3.48 21.14
C LEU A 366 -13.18 -2.82 22.31
N GLU A 367 -12.43 -3.60 23.11
CA GLU A 367 -11.49 -3.03 24.06
C GLU A 367 -10.35 -2.44 23.23
N GLN A 368 -10.12 -1.14 23.35
CA GLN A 368 -8.85 -0.57 22.96
C GLN A 368 -7.80 -1.20 23.87
N SER A 369 -6.70 -1.69 23.28
CA SER A 369 -5.52 -2.05 24.08
C SER A 369 -5.19 -0.83 24.92
N SER A 370 -5.50 -0.87 26.22
CA SER A 370 -5.06 0.16 27.13
C SER A 370 -3.54 0.12 27.11
N ASP A 371 -2.95 1.22 26.64
CA ASP A 371 -1.53 1.50 26.77
C ASP A 371 -1.05 1.04 28.16
N GLY A 372 -0.13 0.07 28.17
CA GLY A 372 0.62 -0.36 29.31
C GLY A 372 2.05 0.16 29.21
#